data_d13cb217ec898b5ff8f8487c018ac14a
#
_entry.id   d13cb217ec898b5ff8f8487c018ac14a
#
_cell.length_a   1.000
_cell.length_b   1.000
_cell.length_c   1.000
_cell.angle_alpha   90.00
_cell.angle_beta   90.00
_cell.angle_gamma   90.00
#
_symmetry.space_group_name_H-M   'P 1'
#
loop_
_entity.id
_entity.type
_entity.pdbx_description
1 polymer ?
#
loop_
_entity_poly.entity_id
_entity_poly.type
_entity_poly.pdbx_seq_one_letter_code
_entity_poly.pdbx_strand_id
1 'polypeptide(L)'
;DWWKGKRWDKPIVAMAAGESWEQVAKTLQNKMLGCDDIKQTYKLGTGSIPKECIDEKSYRSDGANVLSIEIWHSSGGKSKLYFSNYTQQVRHLQGFELDLVVLDEQPPDETFSELVTRTAARQGQVICSFTPLKGLSGLVRKFWDQIEGYSHVRVTWNDVPYENEWGEPFFTKEEREQLARDFMPWERECRINGIPLVGKGVVFPLLEWPTYKSTE
;
A
#
# COMPACT_ATOMS: atom_id res chain seq x y z
N ASP A 1 0.71 -19.62 -0.28
CA ASP A 1 0.53 -18.70 -1.44
C ASP A 1 -0.49 -17.60 -1.15
N TRP A 2 -0.22 -16.77 -0.13
CA TRP A 2 -1.08 -15.65 0.29
C TRP A 2 -1.33 -14.65 -0.86
N TRP A 3 -0.38 -14.47 -1.75
CA TRP A 3 -0.46 -13.57 -2.91
C TRP A 3 -1.36 -14.05 -4.04
N LYS A 4 -1.73 -15.34 -4.07
CA LYS A 4 -2.74 -15.86 -5.00
C LYS A 4 -4.14 -15.38 -4.67
N GLY A 5 -4.23 -14.61 -3.62
CA GLY A 5 -5.43 -13.90 -3.22
C GLY A 5 -6.47 -14.81 -2.56
N LYS A 6 -7.13 -14.25 -1.57
CA LYS A 6 -8.37 -14.80 -1.09
C LYS A 6 -9.41 -14.64 -2.20
N ARG A 7 -9.96 -15.72 -2.69
CA ARG A 7 -11.12 -15.66 -3.55
C ARG A 7 -12.36 -15.54 -2.68
N TRP A 8 -13.17 -14.56 -3.00
CA TRP A 8 -14.49 -14.42 -2.39
C TRP A 8 -15.50 -15.06 -3.32
N ASP A 9 -16.40 -15.85 -2.77
CA ASP A 9 -17.52 -16.50 -3.44
C ASP A 9 -18.76 -15.59 -3.54
N LYS A 10 -18.70 -14.42 -2.96
CA LYS A 10 -19.72 -13.38 -2.91
C LYS A 10 -19.11 -11.99 -3.13
N PRO A 11 -19.94 -11.01 -3.53
CA PRO A 11 -19.52 -9.62 -3.61
C PRO A 11 -18.94 -9.10 -2.29
N ILE A 12 -17.92 -8.24 -2.39
CA ILE A 12 -17.22 -7.67 -1.26
C ILE A 12 -17.29 -6.14 -1.24
N VAL A 13 -17.03 -5.57 -0.10
CA VAL A 13 -16.78 -4.14 0.08
C VAL A 13 -15.29 -3.94 0.35
N ALA A 14 -14.63 -3.24 -0.57
CA ALA A 14 -13.21 -2.97 -0.49
C ALA A 14 -12.93 -1.47 -0.39
N MET A 15 -11.81 -1.11 0.24
CA MET A 15 -11.30 0.25 0.29
C MET A 15 -9.83 0.27 -0.11
N ALA A 16 -9.46 1.21 -0.98
CA ALA A 16 -8.07 1.51 -1.33
C ALA A 16 -7.75 2.94 -0.87
N ALA A 17 -6.69 3.12 -0.07
CA ALA A 17 -6.34 4.41 0.49
C ALA A 17 -4.84 4.68 0.46
N GLY A 18 -4.47 5.96 0.37
CA GLY A 18 -3.09 6.44 0.32
C GLY A 18 -2.93 7.75 1.07
N GLU A 19 -1.75 8.35 1.00
CA GLU A 19 -1.39 9.52 1.79
C GLU A 19 -2.21 10.76 1.42
N SER A 20 -2.43 10.99 0.13
CA SER A 20 -3.20 12.12 -0.40
C SER A 20 -4.07 11.72 -1.58
N TRP A 21 -5.09 12.53 -1.91
CA TRP A 21 -5.90 12.28 -3.10
C TRP A 21 -5.09 12.28 -4.39
N GLU A 22 -4.08 13.14 -4.50
CA GLU A 22 -3.21 13.18 -5.68
C GLU A 22 -2.45 11.86 -5.84
N GLN A 23 -1.90 11.32 -4.76
CA GLN A 23 -1.23 10.03 -4.78
C GLN A 23 -2.22 8.89 -5.09
N VAL A 24 -3.38 8.85 -4.41
CA VAL A 24 -4.41 7.82 -4.66
C VAL A 24 -4.82 7.79 -6.13
N ALA A 25 -5.00 8.96 -6.76
CA ALA A 25 -5.35 9.04 -8.17
C ALA A 25 -4.22 8.49 -9.07
N LYS A 26 -2.99 8.96 -8.88
CA LYS A 26 -1.84 8.58 -9.71
C LYS A 26 -1.40 7.12 -9.53
N THR A 27 -1.56 6.57 -8.33
CA THR A 27 -1.13 5.20 -8.02
C THR A 27 -2.30 4.23 -8.05
N LEU A 28 -3.14 4.24 -7.02
CA LEU A 28 -4.18 3.22 -6.82
C LEU A 28 -5.25 3.26 -7.91
N GLN A 29 -5.82 4.44 -8.19
CA GLN A 29 -6.87 4.54 -9.21
C GLN A 29 -6.33 4.22 -10.60
N ASN A 30 -5.18 4.77 -10.97
CA ASN A 30 -4.57 4.52 -12.26
C ASN A 30 -4.21 3.04 -12.43
N LYS A 31 -3.56 2.42 -11.43
CA LYS A 31 -3.21 0.99 -11.49
C LYS A 31 -4.43 0.07 -11.50
N MET A 32 -5.48 0.40 -10.74
CA MET A 32 -6.66 -0.44 -10.63
C MET A 32 -7.64 -0.21 -11.79
N LEU A 33 -7.92 1.04 -12.12
CA LEU A 33 -8.96 1.42 -13.06
C LEU A 33 -8.43 1.86 -14.44
N GLY A 34 -7.16 2.29 -14.51
CA GLY A 34 -6.53 2.83 -15.72
C GLY A 34 -6.74 4.34 -15.90
N CYS A 35 -7.39 5.02 -14.96
CA CYS A 35 -7.55 6.47 -15.02
C CYS A 35 -7.22 7.13 -13.68
N ASP A 36 -6.57 8.27 -13.74
CA ASP A 36 -6.16 9.12 -12.63
C ASP A 36 -6.93 10.45 -12.57
N ASP A 37 -7.78 10.70 -13.57
CA ASP A 37 -8.61 11.91 -13.69
C ASP A 37 -10.05 11.50 -14.03
N ILE A 38 -11.01 12.10 -13.32
CA ILE A 38 -12.45 11.95 -13.56
C ILE A 38 -12.84 12.25 -15.02
N LYS A 39 -12.11 13.12 -15.73
CA LYS A 39 -12.34 13.45 -17.14
C LYS A 39 -11.87 12.34 -18.09
N GLN A 40 -11.12 11.38 -17.60
CA GLN A 40 -10.54 10.30 -18.38
C GLN A 40 -11.28 8.96 -18.21
N THR A 41 -12.60 9.01 -17.97
CA THR A 41 -13.43 7.81 -17.80
C THR A 41 -13.38 6.86 -19.01
N TYR A 42 -13.00 7.37 -20.20
CA TYR A 42 -12.75 6.54 -21.38
C TYR A 42 -11.58 5.55 -21.22
N LYS A 43 -10.69 5.77 -20.24
CA LYS A 43 -9.60 4.86 -19.88
C LYS A 43 -9.99 3.80 -18.85
N LEU A 44 -11.21 3.85 -18.29
CA LEU A 44 -11.67 2.84 -17.34
C LEU A 44 -11.54 1.44 -17.94
N GLY A 45 -10.95 0.54 -17.15
CA GLY A 45 -10.71 -0.84 -17.55
C GLY A 45 -9.39 -1.08 -18.28
N THR A 46 -8.51 -0.06 -18.39
CA THR A 46 -7.13 -0.24 -18.88
C THR A 46 -6.14 -0.53 -17.74
N GLY A 47 -6.61 -0.51 -16.49
CA GLY A 47 -5.84 -0.94 -15.32
C GLY A 47 -5.93 -2.45 -15.07
N SER A 48 -5.65 -2.85 -13.85
CA SER A 48 -5.72 -4.27 -13.45
C SER A 48 -7.16 -4.82 -13.35
N ILE A 49 -8.16 -3.94 -13.29
CA ILE A 49 -9.58 -4.33 -13.32
C ILE A 49 -10.08 -4.16 -14.76
N PRO A 50 -10.40 -5.26 -15.47
CA PRO A 50 -10.84 -5.21 -16.85
C PRO A 50 -12.15 -4.43 -17.01
N LYS A 51 -12.33 -3.83 -18.18
CA LYS A 51 -13.50 -2.97 -18.49
C LYS A 51 -14.82 -3.70 -18.31
N GLU A 52 -14.89 -4.93 -18.73
CA GLU A 52 -16.09 -5.79 -18.62
C GLU A 52 -16.51 -6.09 -17.17
N CYS A 53 -15.57 -5.93 -16.24
CA CYS A 53 -15.83 -6.08 -14.81
C CYS A 53 -16.33 -4.79 -14.15
N ILE A 54 -16.23 -3.64 -14.81
CA ILE A 54 -16.58 -2.34 -14.23
C ILE A 54 -18.02 -1.96 -14.59
N ASP A 55 -18.84 -1.60 -13.59
CA ASP A 55 -20.08 -0.90 -13.83
C ASP A 55 -19.85 0.59 -13.95
N GLU A 56 -19.64 1.08 -15.18
CA GLU A 56 -19.37 2.48 -15.48
C GLU A 56 -20.46 3.44 -14.97
N LYS A 57 -21.72 2.97 -14.80
CA LYS A 57 -22.82 3.78 -14.29
C LYS A 57 -22.80 3.99 -12.78
N SER A 58 -22.03 3.17 -12.08
CA SER A 58 -21.90 3.22 -10.61
C SER A 58 -20.87 4.22 -10.11
N TYR A 59 -20.10 4.80 -11.03
CA TYR A 59 -19.03 5.75 -10.74
C TYR A 59 -19.51 6.93 -9.89
N ARG A 60 -18.87 7.15 -8.75
CA ARG A 60 -19.14 8.28 -7.84
C ARG A 60 -17.89 9.12 -7.69
N SER A 61 -18.05 10.43 -7.71
CA SER A 61 -16.97 11.40 -7.54
C SER A 61 -17.45 12.61 -6.75
N ASP A 62 -16.50 13.38 -6.23
CA ASP A 62 -16.74 14.71 -5.64
C ASP A 62 -16.48 15.86 -6.62
N GLY A 63 -16.33 15.54 -7.90
CA GLY A 63 -15.99 16.48 -8.97
C GLY A 63 -14.50 16.58 -9.27
N ALA A 64 -13.64 16.06 -8.39
CA ALA A 64 -12.19 16.00 -8.57
C ALA A 64 -11.64 14.57 -8.42
N ASN A 65 -12.17 13.79 -7.47
CA ASN A 65 -11.66 12.48 -7.12
C ASN A 65 -12.72 11.41 -7.34
N VAL A 66 -12.28 10.20 -7.71
CA VAL A 66 -13.14 9.01 -7.69
C VAL A 66 -13.33 8.58 -6.25
N LEU A 67 -14.57 8.57 -5.78
CA LEU A 67 -14.90 8.16 -4.42
C LEU A 67 -15.24 6.67 -4.35
N SER A 68 -15.96 6.15 -5.33
CA SER A 68 -16.28 4.72 -5.40
C SER A 68 -16.71 4.28 -6.78
N ILE A 69 -16.60 2.97 -7.02
CA ILE A 69 -17.07 2.30 -8.22
C ILE A 69 -17.53 0.88 -7.87
N GLU A 70 -18.49 0.35 -8.59
CA GLU A 70 -18.93 -1.04 -8.45
C GLU A 70 -18.31 -1.93 -9.53
N ILE A 71 -18.02 -3.16 -9.15
CA ILE A 71 -17.32 -4.15 -9.96
C ILE A 71 -18.17 -5.41 -9.98
N TRP A 72 -18.50 -5.90 -11.16
CA TRP A 72 -19.26 -7.13 -11.34
C TRP A 72 -18.51 -8.33 -10.75
N HIS A 73 -19.19 -9.07 -9.92
CA HIS A 73 -18.66 -10.28 -9.31
C HIS A 73 -19.14 -11.52 -10.08
N SER A 74 -18.32 -12.56 -10.15
CA SER A 74 -18.64 -13.80 -10.86
C SER A 74 -19.90 -14.51 -10.37
N SER A 75 -20.36 -14.24 -9.15
CA SER A 75 -21.63 -14.76 -8.61
C SER A 75 -22.87 -14.02 -9.13
N GLY A 76 -22.73 -12.99 -9.96
CA GLY A 76 -23.82 -12.17 -10.50
C GLY A 76 -24.17 -10.93 -9.68
N GLY A 77 -23.55 -10.71 -8.51
CA GLY A 77 -23.68 -9.48 -7.73
C GLY A 77 -22.59 -8.44 -8.05
N LYS A 78 -22.52 -7.38 -7.27
CA LYS A 78 -21.52 -6.34 -7.43
C LYS A 78 -20.74 -6.13 -6.15
N SER A 79 -19.41 -6.16 -6.24
CA SER A 79 -18.49 -5.65 -5.22
C SER A 79 -18.42 -4.15 -5.30
N LYS A 80 -18.11 -3.48 -4.19
CA LYS A 80 -17.95 -2.03 -4.15
C LYS A 80 -16.54 -1.67 -3.72
N LEU A 81 -15.87 -0.87 -4.54
CA LEU A 81 -14.54 -0.36 -4.26
C LEU A 81 -14.65 1.13 -3.91
N TYR A 82 -14.17 1.49 -2.72
CA TYR A 82 -14.03 2.85 -2.26
C TYR A 82 -12.59 3.31 -2.38
N PHE A 83 -12.40 4.61 -2.65
CA PHE A 83 -11.11 5.28 -2.54
C PHE A 83 -11.14 6.30 -1.42
N SER A 84 -10.04 6.45 -0.70
CA SER A 84 -9.90 7.37 0.42
C SER A 84 -8.45 7.83 0.57
N ASN A 85 -8.20 8.81 1.44
CA ASN A 85 -6.85 9.21 1.78
C ASN A 85 -6.69 9.36 3.30
N TYR A 86 -5.44 9.39 3.78
CA TYR A 86 -5.14 9.47 5.22
C TYR A 86 -5.35 10.86 5.82
N THR A 87 -5.52 11.91 5.00
CA THR A 87 -5.77 13.26 5.50
C THR A 87 -7.22 13.46 5.89
N GLN A 88 -8.12 12.59 5.45
CA GLN A 88 -9.50 12.58 5.91
C GLN A 88 -9.55 12.16 7.38
N GLN A 89 -10.45 12.81 8.12
CA GLN A 89 -10.60 12.49 9.54
C GLN A 89 -11.08 11.03 9.71
N VAL A 90 -10.51 10.32 10.68
CA VAL A 90 -10.83 8.92 11.00
C VAL A 90 -12.33 8.66 11.15
N ARG A 91 -13.09 9.66 11.65
CA ARG A 91 -14.56 9.57 11.76
C ARG A 91 -15.29 9.34 10.43
N HIS A 92 -14.69 9.70 9.27
CA HIS A 92 -15.29 9.39 7.97
C HIS A 92 -15.22 7.90 7.64
N LEU A 93 -14.34 7.17 8.30
CA LEU A 93 -14.23 5.72 8.18
C LEU A 93 -15.24 4.96 9.05
N GLN A 94 -15.86 5.67 10.02
CA GLN A 94 -16.86 5.09 10.90
C GLN A 94 -18.12 4.72 10.11
N GLY A 95 -18.66 3.54 10.40
CA GLY A 95 -19.83 3.00 9.69
C GLY A 95 -19.51 2.14 8.47
N PHE A 96 -18.26 2.07 8.02
CA PHE A 96 -17.87 1.07 7.03
C PHE A 96 -17.76 -0.32 7.66
N GLU A 97 -18.15 -1.32 6.90
CA GLU A 97 -17.81 -2.72 7.12
C GLU A 97 -17.10 -3.22 5.86
N LEU A 98 -15.83 -3.61 6.02
CA LEU A 98 -14.93 -3.87 4.91
C LEU A 98 -14.47 -5.32 4.89
N ASP A 99 -14.47 -5.92 3.71
CA ASP A 99 -13.90 -7.25 3.48
C ASP A 99 -12.41 -7.17 3.10
N LEU A 100 -12.01 -6.05 2.47
CA LEU A 100 -10.62 -5.82 2.06
C LEU A 100 -10.26 -4.34 2.17
N VAL A 101 -9.08 -4.08 2.73
CA VAL A 101 -8.45 -2.76 2.75
C VAL A 101 -7.07 -2.86 2.12
N VAL A 102 -6.77 -1.98 1.18
CA VAL A 102 -5.45 -1.84 0.55
C VAL A 102 -4.91 -0.45 0.86
N LEU A 103 -3.77 -0.39 1.52
CA LEU A 103 -3.12 0.84 1.94
C LEU A 103 -1.80 1.01 1.18
N ASP A 104 -1.69 2.11 0.45
CA ASP A 104 -0.47 2.50 -0.24
C ASP A 104 0.25 3.57 0.58
N GLU A 105 1.51 3.35 0.85
CA GLU A 105 2.34 4.03 1.83
C GLU A 105 1.91 3.81 3.30
N GLN A 106 2.82 4.12 4.21
CA GLN A 106 2.61 3.89 5.64
C GLN A 106 1.52 4.80 6.21
N PRO A 107 0.33 4.25 6.60
CA PRO A 107 -0.73 5.04 7.19
C PRO A 107 -0.36 5.54 8.59
N PRO A 108 -1.04 6.59 9.10
CA PRO A 108 -1.04 6.92 10.52
C PRO A 108 -1.57 5.74 11.36
N ASP A 109 -1.01 5.55 12.56
CA ASP A 109 -1.39 4.44 13.45
C ASP A 109 -2.89 4.45 13.80
N GLU A 110 -3.49 5.63 13.96
CA GLU A 110 -4.93 5.79 14.22
C GLU A 110 -5.79 5.34 13.04
N THR A 111 -5.39 5.74 11.81
CA THR A 111 -6.09 5.34 10.58
C THR A 111 -6.03 3.82 10.40
N PHE A 112 -4.85 3.22 10.62
CA PHE A 112 -4.68 1.78 10.55
C PHE A 112 -5.56 1.05 11.56
N SER A 113 -5.56 1.50 12.82
CA SER A 113 -6.35 0.88 13.90
C SER A 113 -7.85 0.95 13.61
N GLU A 114 -8.33 2.07 13.08
CA GLU A 114 -9.73 2.21 12.68
C GLU A 114 -10.09 1.26 11.55
N LEU A 115 -9.25 1.18 10.50
CA LEU A 115 -9.51 0.29 9.36
C LEU A 115 -9.49 -1.19 9.75
N VAL A 116 -8.59 -1.60 10.64
CA VAL A 116 -8.61 -2.95 11.22
C VAL A 116 -9.95 -3.20 11.94
N THR A 117 -10.45 -2.22 12.70
CA THR A 117 -11.76 -2.34 13.36
C THR A 117 -12.89 -2.50 12.34
N ARG A 118 -12.82 -1.77 11.21
CA ARG A 118 -13.84 -1.87 10.13
C ARG A 118 -13.82 -3.21 9.39
N THR A 119 -12.71 -3.93 9.44
CA THR A 119 -12.63 -5.28 8.84
C THR A 119 -13.07 -6.40 9.80
N ALA A 120 -13.09 -6.15 11.10
CA ALA A 120 -13.33 -7.19 12.11
C ALA A 120 -14.71 -7.88 11.97
N ALA A 121 -15.79 -7.11 11.72
CA ALA A 121 -17.15 -7.65 11.58
C ALA A 121 -17.30 -8.64 10.40
N ARG A 122 -16.47 -8.47 9.37
CA ARG A 122 -16.49 -9.28 8.13
C ARG A 122 -15.34 -10.28 8.04
N GLN A 123 -14.49 -10.37 9.08
CA GLN A 123 -13.24 -11.13 9.05
C GLN A 123 -12.40 -10.77 7.82
N GLY A 124 -12.39 -9.47 7.50
CA GLY A 124 -11.72 -8.91 6.35
C GLY A 124 -10.21 -8.87 6.52
N GLN A 125 -9.52 -8.43 5.48
CA GLN A 125 -8.07 -8.34 5.43
C GLN A 125 -7.61 -6.90 5.20
N VAL A 126 -6.47 -6.55 5.81
CA VAL A 126 -5.77 -5.28 5.56
C VAL A 126 -4.41 -5.60 4.94
N ILE A 127 -4.14 -5.03 3.78
CA ILE A 127 -2.86 -5.14 3.07
C ILE A 127 -2.23 -3.76 3.05
N CYS A 128 -0.97 -3.66 3.49
CA CYS A 128 -0.20 -2.42 3.46
C CYS A 128 1.04 -2.60 2.59
N SER A 129 1.27 -1.66 1.67
CA SER A 129 2.48 -1.58 0.86
C SER A 129 3.20 -0.27 1.19
N PHE A 130 4.38 -0.32 1.80
CA PHE A 130 5.12 0.88 2.17
C PHE A 130 6.62 0.63 2.35
N THR A 131 7.39 1.69 2.19
CA THR A 131 8.80 1.73 2.62
C THR A 131 8.83 2.35 4.03
N PRO A 132 9.41 1.69 5.05
CA PRO A 132 9.31 2.13 6.45
C PRO A 132 10.22 3.33 6.78
N LEU A 133 10.11 4.43 6.00
CA LEU A 133 10.88 5.67 6.14
C LEU A 133 10.49 6.48 7.38
N LYS A 134 9.33 6.22 7.95
CA LYS A 134 8.86 6.88 9.19
C LYS A 134 9.41 6.20 10.45
N GLY A 135 10.25 5.17 10.28
CA GLY A 135 10.90 4.42 11.37
C GLY A 135 10.02 3.34 11.98
N LEU A 136 10.41 2.86 13.15
CA LEU A 136 9.71 1.83 13.92
C LEU A 136 8.47 2.41 14.62
N SER A 137 7.46 2.83 13.84
CA SER A 137 6.15 3.20 14.39
C SER A 137 5.44 2.00 15.02
N GLY A 138 4.34 2.25 15.73
CA GLY A 138 3.50 1.20 16.29
C GLY A 138 3.04 0.19 15.24
N LEU A 139 2.68 0.67 14.04
CA LEU A 139 2.33 -0.16 12.90
C LEU A 139 3.50 -1.03 12.43
N VAL A 140 4.66 -0.41 12.17
CA VAL A 140 5.84 -1.15 11.67
C VAL A 140 6.26 -2.23 12.64
N ARG A 141 6.22 -1.97 13.96
CA ARG A 141 6.53 -2.97 14.99
C ARG A 141 5.61 -4.19 14.93
N LYS A 142 4.30 -4.01 14.67
CA LYS A 142 3.37 -5.15 14.56
C LYS A 142 3.80 -6.15 13.50
N PHE A 143 4.30 -5.67 12.36
CA PHE A 143 4.80 -6.53 11.29
C PHE A 143 6.23 -7.03 11.56
N TRP A 144 7.10 -6.15 12.06
CA TRP A 144 8.52 -6.45 12.28
C TRP A 144 8.71 -7.48 13.38
N ASP A 145 8.00 -7.31 14.49
CA ASP A 145 8.05 -8.21 15.65
C ASP A 145 7.19 -9.46 15.45
N GLN A 146 6.59 -9.64 14.27
CA GLN A 146 5.76 -10.80 13.90
C GLN A 146 4.63 -11.10 14.91
N ILE A 147 3.96 -10.07 15.38
CA ILE A 147 2.83 -10.22 16.29
C ILE A 147 1.78 -11.11 15.64
N GLU A 148 1.16 -11.99 16.40
CA GLU A 148 0.12 -12.91 15.93
C GLU A 148 -0.96 -12.17 15.13
N GLY A 149 -1.33 -12.72 13.96
CA GLY A 149 -2.26 -12.10 13.02
C GLY A 149 -1.63 -11.12 12.05
N TYR A 150 -0.33 -10.81 12.17
CA TYR A 150 0.42 -9.96 11.26
C TYR A 150 1.50 -10.76 10.54
N SER A 151 1.61 -10.56 9.24
CA SER A 151 2.67 -11.14 8.43
C SER A 151 3.21 -10.10 7.45
N HIS A 152 4.48 -10.20 7.08
CA HIS A 152 5.06 -9.32 6.09
C HIS A 152 5.92 -10.08 5.09
N VAL A 153 6.01 -9.50 3.91
CA VAL A 153 6.99 -9.88 2.89
C VAL A 153 7.88 -8.66 2.69
N ARG A 154 9.15 -8.85 2.95
CA ARG A 154 10.15 -7.83 2.69
C ARG A 154 10.69 -8.01 1.27
N VAL A 155 10.53 -6.98 0.45
CA VAL A 155 11.08 -6.90 -0.90
C VAL A 155 12.30 -6.00 -0.88
N THR A 156 13.40 -6.48 -1.41
CA THR A 156 14.66 -5.76 -1.55
C THR A 156 14.93 -5.48 -3.02
N TRP A 157 15.91 -4.64 -3.31
CA TRP A 157 16.33 -4.43 -4.70
C TRP A 157 16.84 -5.69 -5.37
N ASN A 158 17.36 -6.65 -4.59
CA ASN A 158 17.81 -7.94 -5.14
C ASN A 158 16.67 -8.83 -5.64
N ASP A 159 15.44 -8.58 -5.13
CA ASP A 159 14.24 -9.30 -5.54
C ASP A 159 13.63 -8.72 -6.82
N VAL A 160 14.07 -7.52 -7.23
CA VAL A 160 13.60 -6.85 -8.46
C VAL A 160 14.48 -7.29 -9.63
N PRO A 161 13.92 -7.80 -10.72
CA PRO A 161 14.70 -8.22 -11.88
C PRO A 161 15.39 -7.03 -12.57
N TYR A 162 16.49 -7.28 -13.26
CA TYR A 162 17.15 -6.27 -14.09
C TYR A 162 16.45 -6.03 -15.42
N GLU A 163 15.62 -6.97 -15.85
CA GLU A 163 14.85 -6.92 -17.08
C GLU A 163 13.37 -7.12 -16.78
N ASN A 164 12.52 -6.52 -17.58
CA ASN A 164 11.07 -6.75 -17.50
C ASN A 164 10.69 -8.10 -18.14
N GLU A 165 9.40 -8.44 -18.14
CA GLU A 165 8.87 -9.69 -18.71
C GLU A 165 9.08 -9.82 -20.23
N TRP A 166 9.42 -8.72 -20.92
CA TRP A 166 9.74 -8.70 -22.36
C TRP A 166 11.25 -8.73 -22.65
N GLY A 167 12.12 -8.86 -21.60
CA GLY A 167 13.58 -8.87 -21.74
C GLY A 167 14.21 -7.50 -21.96
N GLU A 168 13.47 -6.41 -21.68
CA GLU A 168 14.00 -5.06 -21.78
C GLU A 168 14.62 -4.63 -20.44
N PRO A 169 15.71 -3.82 -20.46
CA PRO A 169 16.28 -3.28 -19.23
C PRO A 169 15.23 -2.53 -18.40
N PHE A 170 15.08 -2.90 -17.14
CA PHE A 170 14.04 -2.31 -16.27
C PHE A 170 14.64 -1.57 -15.07
N PHE A 171 15.58 -2.13 -14.38
CA PHE A 171 16.23 -1.49 -13.23
C PHE A 171 17.63 -2.05 -13.15
N THR A 172 18.48 -1.57 -14.04
CA THR A 172 19.82 -2.09 -14.27
C THR A 172 20.73 -1.90 -13.04
N LYS A 173 21.84 -2.63 -13.04
CA LYS A 173 22.82 -2.53 -11.96
C LYS A 173 23.37 -1.10 -11.83
N GLU A 174 23.67 -0.48 -12.95
CA GLU A 174 24.20 0.88 -13.03
C GLU A 174 23.22 1.91 -12.46
N GLU A 175 21.92 1.78 -12.81
CA GLU A 175 20.87 2.64 -12.27
C GLU A 175 20.69 2.46 -10.74
N ARG A 176 20.77 1.22 -10.25
CA ARG A 176 20.74 0.93 -8.79
C ARG A 176 21.91 1.58 -8.07
N GLU A 177 23.13 1.41 -8.60
CA GLU A 177 24.31 2.00 -7.99
C GLU A 177 24.27 3.53 -8.00
N GLN A 178 23.76 4.13 -9.09
CA GLN A 178 23.58 5.57 -9.18
C GLN A 178 22.55 6.05 -8.14
N LEU A 179 21.38 5.45 -8.11
CA LEU A 179 20.31 5.82 -7.19
C LEU A 179 20.71 5.61 -5.72
N ALA A 180 21.46 4.54 -5.43
CA ALA A 180 21.99 4.29 -4.08
C ALA A 180 22.98 5.38 -3.62
N ARG A 181 23.75 5.97 -4.54
CA ARG A 181 24.65 7.10 -4.22
C ARG A 181 23.87 8.37 -3.88
N ASP A 182 22.73 8.58 -4.53
CA ASP A 182 21.88 9.77 -4.36
C ASP A 182 21.08 9.72 -3.05
N PHE A 183 20.88 8.54 -2.47
CA PHE A 183 20.20 8.44 -1.16
C PHE A 183 21.09 8.93 -0.03
N MET A 184 20.45 9.60 0.93
CA MET A 184 21.11 9.92 2.19
C MET A 184 21.60 8.64 2.89
N PRO A 185 22.81 8.63 3.50
CA PRO A 185 23.38 7.41 4.09
C PRO A 185 22.45 6.66 5.03
N TRP A 186 21.65 7.37 5.84
CA TRP A 186 20.73 6.78 6.80
C TRP A 186 19.45 6.21 6.16
N GLU A 187 19.11 6.60 4.92
CA GLU A 187 17.93 6.07 4.20
C GLU A 187 18.26 4.83 3.36
N ARG A 188 19.53 4.58 3.07
CA ARG A 188 19.95 3.54 2.12
C ARG A 188 19.43 2.16 2.52
N GLU A 189 19.65 1.76 3.77
CA GLU A 189 19.19 0.46 4.26
C GLU A 189 17.67 0.31 4.16
N CYS A 190 16.94 1.37 4.46
CA CYS A 190 15.49 1.36 4.36
C CYS A 190 15.00 1.25 2.91
N ARG A 191 15.58 2.04 1.99
CA ARG A 191 15.15 2.10 0.60
C ARG A 191 15.62 0.89 -0.21
N ILE A 192 16.78 0.33 0.09
CA ILE A 192 17.37 -0.80 -0.65
C ILE A 192 16.89 -2.13 -0.07
N ASN A 193 16.89 -2.25 1.26
CA ASN A 193 16.69 -3.51 1.96
C ASN A 193 15.37 -3.57 2.76
N GLY A 194 14.56 -2.51 2.75
CA GLY A 194 13.30 -2.46 3.50
C GLY A 194 13.48 -2.52 5.01
N ILE A 195 14.67 -2.17 5.54
CA ILE A 195 14.95 -2.15 6.97
C ILE A 195 14.42 -0.84 7.56
N PRO A 196 13.55 -0.87 8.58
CA PRO A 196 13.00 0.35 9.17
C PRO A 196 14.06 1.31 9.65
N LEU A 197 13.89 2.60 9.37
CA LEU A 197 14.77 3.62 9.90
C LEU A 197 14.73 3.62 11.44
N VAL A 198 15.88 3.79 12.06
CA VAL A 198 15.97 4.08 13.50
C VAL A 198 15.63 5.56 13.67
N GLY A 199 14.37 5.87 13.87
CA GLY A 199 13.74 7.15 14.20
C GLY A 199 14.33 8.45 13.64
N LYS A 200 13.49 9.36 13.17
CA LYS A 200 13.88 10.77 12.94
C LYS A 200 14.26 11.38 14.29
N GLY A 201 15.49 11.86 14.42
CA GLY A 201 15.98 12.52 15.65
C GLY A 201 16.96 11.69 16.49
N VAL A 202 17.35 10.52 16.02
CA VAL A 202 18.44 9.78 16.66
C VAL A 202 19.75 10.51 16.34
N VAL A 203 20.39 11.06 17.37
CA VAL A 203 21.68 11.77 17.26
C VAL A 203 22.77 10.82 16.73
N PHE A 204 22.60 9.53 16.97
CA PHE A 204 23.48 8.48 16.49
C PHE A 204 22.64 7.34 15.88
N PRO A 205 22.59 7.21 14.55
CA PRO A 205 21.80 6.19 13.87
C PRO A 205 22.49 4.81 13.87
N LEU A 206 22.99 4.38 15.01
CA LEU A 206 23.59 3.07 15.18
C LEU A 206 22.53 2.12 15.76
N LEU A 207 22.27 1.02 15.06
CA LEU A 207 21.40 -0.08 15.53
C LEU A 207 22.09 -0.82 16.69
N GLU A 208 23.40 -0.86 16.70
CA GLU A 208 24.23 -1.46 17.74
C GLU A 208 25.38 -0.53 18.10
N TRP A 209 25.64 -0.39 19.38
CA TRP A 209 26.80 0.35 19.89
C TRP A 209 27.99 -0.59 20.03
N PRO A 210 29.16 -0.21 19.53
CA PRO A 210 30.37 -0.99 19.82
C PRO A 210 30.62 -1.00 21.34
N THR A 211 30.53 -2.16 21.93
CA THR A 211 30.87 -2.35 23.33
C THR A 211 32.36 -2.61 23.44
N TYR A 212 33.07 -1.75 24.16
CA TYR A 212 34.46 -2.00 24.53
C TYR A 212 34.47 -2.89 25.76
N LYS A 213 35.17 -4.02 25.69
CA LYS A 213 35.57 -4.72 26.92
C LYS A 213 36.61 -3.85 27.62
N SER A 214 36.34 -3.46 28.85
CA SER A 214 37.36 -2.86 29.72
C SER A 214 38.42 -3.92 29.93
N THR A 215 39.61 -3.66 29.44
CA THR A 215 40.80 -4.42 29.85
C THR A 215 41.24 -3.84 31.18
N GLU A 216 40.85 -4.47 32.31
CA GLU A 216 41.54 -4.34 33.56
C GLU A 216 42.88 -5.03 33.48
#